data_4491f58478410c18902219dea4f7438f
#
_entry.id   4491f58478410c18902219dea4f7438f
#
_cell.length_a   1.000
_cell.length_b   1.000
_cell.length_c   1.000
_cell.angle_alpha   90.00
_cell.angle_beta   90.00
_cell.angle_gamma   90.00
#
_symmetry.space_group_name_H-M   'P 1'
#
loop_
_entity.id
_entity.type
_entity.pdbx_description
1 polymer ?
#
loop_
_entity_poly.entity_id
_entity_poly.type
_entity_poly.pdbx_seq_one_letter_code
_entity_poly.pdbx_strand_id
1 'polypeptide(L)'
;MAGKCLRSSIPIYNQASKSSASRYIEFYDYDGPKKSPTVLYVPGFGAAGHGTKSQEFIKHFQAKGQRYICYDPESRGESPPKLEDISTLEFKHWFEDAETAIKAAKSDSVILCGSSMGGWISLKMANMYPDLIKGLVLIAPAVNFLRKKYQTWYDQAAPEIQKEQDDGKVTIVDSGPFGTLFFMKEFAAKSEELEFDLSKPNTLQIQCPVKIIHGVQDDTVPYKQSLQVMEMISTSNVELIYQKSGDHRMQNTEGIDLITRELDDLIAKVK
;
A
#
# COMPACT_ATOMS: atom_id res chain seq x y z
N MET A 1 6.89 10.92 26.66
CA MET A 1 6.93 12.09 25.76
C MET A 1 6.53 11.59 24.38
N ALA A 2 5.46 12.13 23.80
CA ALA A 2 5.07 11.79 22.43
C ALA A 2 6.21 12.15 21.46
N GLY A 3 6.64 11.21 20.62
CA GLY A 3 7.67 11.46 19.63
C GLY A 3 7.26 12.59 18.68
N LYS A 4 8.22 13.38 18.24
CA LYS A 4 7.99 14.48 17.30
C LYS A 4 7.66 13.93 15.92
N CYS A 5 6.59 14.39 15.30
CA CYS A 5 6.32 14.15 13.89
C CYS A 5 7.10 15.17 13.05
N LEU A 6 7.88 14.67 12.10
CA LEU A 6 8.48 15.48 11.04
C LEU A 6 7.67 15.28 9.76
N ARG A 7 6.92 16.29 9.32
CA ARG A 7 6.26 16.32 8.01
C ARG A 7 7.19 16.98 7.00
N SER A 8 7.33 16.37 5.83
CA SER A 8 8.10 16.93 4.73
C SER A 8 7.55 16.50 3.38
N SER A 9 7.59 17.40 2.39
CA SER A 9 7.32 17.07 0.99
C SER A 9 8.62 16.59 0.35
N ILE A 10 8.64 15.34 -0.13
CA ILE A 10 9.84 14.73 -0.71
C ILE A 10 9.65 14.62 -2.21
N PRO A 11 10.54 15.25 -3.03
CA PRO A 11 10.47 15.13 -4.47
C PRO A 11 10.78 13.70 -4.91
N ILE A 12 10.01 13.20 -5.86
CA ILE A 12 10.23 11.90 -6.48
C ILE A 12 11.27 12.08 -7.58
N TYR A 13 12.38 11.39 -7.44
CA TYR A 13 13.44 11.45 -8.43
C TYR A 13 13.14 10.45 -9.55
N ASN A 14 12.61 10.93 -10.67
CA ASN A 14 12.46 10.11 -11.87
C ASN A 14 13.68 10.37 -12.79
N GLN A 15 14.56 9.38 -12.92
CA GLN A 15 15.73 9.45 -13.82
C GLN A 15 15.34 9.53 -15.29
N ALA A 16 14.12 9.16 -15.67
CA ALA A 16 13.67 9.07 -17.05
C ALA A 16 12.97 10.33 -17.58
N SER A 17 12.46 11.21 -16.72
CA SER A 17 11.79 12.43 -17.18
C SER A 17 12.58 13.68 -16.81
N LYS A 18 13.13 14.35 -17.81
CA LYS A 18 13.65 15.74 -17.71
C LYS A 18 12.52 16.78 -17.68
N SER A 19 11.31 16.40 -17.31
CA SER A 19 10.15 17.29 -17.25
C SER A 19 10.12 18.04 -15.93
N SER A 20 9.84 19.32 -15.99
CA SER A 20 9.93 20.31 -14.91
C SER A 20 8.81 20.28 -13.86
N ALA A 21 7.89 19.35 -13.92
CA ALA A 21 6.90 19.11 -12.85
C ALA A 21 7.44 18.05 -11.91
N SER A 22 8.05 18.48 -10.81
CA SER A 22 8.51 17.57 -9.78
C SER A 22 7.29 16.98 -9.05
N ARG A 23 7.04 15.68 -9.26
CA ARG A 23 6.15 14.91 -8.41
C ARG A 23 6.75 14.86 -7.01
N TYR A 24 5.90 14.83 -5.99
CA TYR A 24 6.33 14.70 -4.60
C TYR A 24 5.33 13.89 -3.79
N ILE A 25 5.79 13.30 -2.70
CA ILE A 25 4.98 12.65 -1.67
C ILE A 25 5.00 13.48 -0.39
N GLU A 26 3.88 13.48 0.35
CA GLU A 26 3.88 13.95 1.72
C GLU A 26 4.35 12.81 2.62
N PHE A 27 5.40 13.06 3.39
CA PHE A 27 6.09 12.09 4.20
C PHE A 27 6.00 12.46 5.67
N TYR A 28 5.60 11.51 6.50
CA TYR A 28 5.39 11.69 7.93
C TYR A 28 6.29 10.72 8.69
N ASP A 29 7.29 11.25 9.38
CA ASP A 29 8.25 10.49 10.18
C ASP A 29 7.99 10.72 11.68
N TYR A 30 7.50 9.71 12.34
CA TYR A 30 7.27 9.67 13.77
C TYR A 30 8.49 9.04 14.44
N ASP A 31 9.46 9.88 14.76
CA ASP A 31 10.73 9.45 15.37
C ASP A 31 10.53 8.90 16.77
N GLY A 32 11.41 7.98 17.16
CA GLY A 32 11.43 7.35 18.48
C GLY A 32 12.84 6.87 18.84
N PRO A 33 13.09 6.52 20.12
CA PRO A 33 14.37 5.96 20.56
C PRO A 33 14.78 4.70 19.80
N LYS A 34 13.78 3.87 19.44
CA LYS A 34 13.98 2.64 18.68
C LYS A 34 13.86 2.96 17.18
N LYS A 35 14.98 3.23 16.56
CA LYS A 35 15.05 3.61 15.15
C LYS A 35 15.10 2.43 14.18
N SER A 36 15.51 1.27 14.63
CA SER A 36 15.65 0.08 13.80
C SER A 36 14.99 -1.13 14.49
N PRO A 37 14.23 -1.95 13.73
CA PRO A 37 13.79 -1.66 12.36
C PRO A 37 12.79 -0.48 12.29
N THR A 38 12.76 0.25 11.18
CA THR A 38 11.75 1.27 10.92
C THR A 38 10.48 0.60 10.37
N VAL A 39 9.32 0.89 10.94
CA VAL A 39 8.03 0.44 10.38
C VAL A 39 7.55 1.49 9.39
N LEU A 40 7.31 1.10 8.14
CA LEU A 40 6.79 1.96 7.08
C LEU A 40 5.45 1.43 6.57
N TYR A 41 4.42 2.26 6.68
CA TYR A 41 3.08 1.93 6.21
C TYR A 41 2.89 2.30 4.73
N VAL A 42 2.41 1.33 3.95
CA VAL A 42 2.07 1.49 2.52
C VAL A 42 0.55 1.44 2.38
N PRO A 43 -0.11 2.56 2.01
CA PRO A 43 -1.56 2.65 1.97
C PRO A 43 -2.19 1.89 0.80
N GLY A 44 -3.50 1.64 0.90
CA GLY A 44 -4.31 1.03 -0.15
C GLY A 44 -4.78 2.02 -1.21
N PHE A 45 -5.48 1.48 -2.22
CA PHE A 45 -6.09 2.27 -3.30
C PHE A 45 -7.10 3.28 -2.73
N GLY A 46 -6.93 4.53 -3.08
CA GLY A 46 -7.79 5.61 -2.58
C GLY A 46 -7.48 6.11 -1.17
N ALA A 47 -6.59 5.44 -0.44
CA ALA A 47 -6.26 5.81 0.94
C ALA A 47 -5.10 6.81 1.01
N ALA A 48 -5.17 7.72 2.00
CA ALA A 48 -4.02 8.48 2.46
C ALA A 48 -3.16 7.64 3.41
N GLY A 49 -1.86 7.88 3.41
CA GLY A 49 -0.94 7.24 4.35
C GLY A 49 -1.20 7.66 5.80
N HIS A 50 -1.70 8.87 6.01
CA HIS A 50 -2.08 9.43 7.31
C HIS A 50 -3.57 9.22 7.65
N GLY A 51 -4.21 8.18 7.10
CA GLY A 51 -5.63 7.85 7.33
C GLY A 51 -5.89 7.13 8.65
N THR A 52 -7.16 6.72 8.88
CA THR A 52 -7.67 6.17 10.15
C THR A 52 -6.82 5.02 10.70
N LYS A 53 -6.46 4.04 9.87
CA LYS A 53 -5.63 2.90 10.31
C LYS A 53 -4.25 3.35 10.77
N SER A 54 -3.63 4.26 10.02
CA SER A 54 -2.33 4.82 10.35
C SER A 54 -2.33 5.59 11.66
N GLN A 55 -3.42 6.29 11.99
CA GLN A 55 -3.57 7.00 13.26
C GLN A 55 -3.47 6.04 14.46
N GLU A 56 -4.06 4.85 14.38
CA GLU A 56 -3.95 3.84 15.43
C GLU A 56 -2.52 3.28 15.52
N PHE A 57 -1.86 3.07 14.39
CA PHE A 57 -0.45 2.66 14.36
C PHE A 57 0.47 3.73 14.94
N ILE A 58 0.23 5.01 14.66
CA ILE A 58 0.98 6.12 15.25
C ILE A 58 0.89 6.08 16.77
N LYS A 59 -0.32 5.96 17.34
CA LYS A 59 -0.51 5.86 18.79
C LYS A 59 0.25 4.69 19.38
N HIS A 60 0.13 3.51 18.76
CA HIS A 60 0.76 2.28 19.21
C HIS A 60 2.29 2.39 19.22
N PHE A 61 2.89 2.82 18.11
CA PHE A 61 4.34 2.89 17.97
C PHE A 61 4.97 4.03 18.78
N GLN A 62 4.30 5.17 18.89
CA GLN A 62 4.75 6.25 19.77
C GLN A 62 4.76 5.81 21.24
N ALA A 63 3.73 5.09 21.70
CA ALA A 63 3.69 4.57 23.07
C ALA A 63 4.85 3.61 23.37
N LYS A 64 5.34 2.88 22.34
CA LYS A 64 6.47 1.95 22.44
C LYS A 64 7.84 2.59 22.13
N GLY A 65 7.86 3.85 21.77
CA GLY A 65 9.07 4.54 21.34
C GLY A 65 9.70 3.93 20.08
N GLN A 66 8.88 3.33 19.21
CA GLN A 66 9.30 2.73 17.95
C GLN A 66 9.14 3.74 16.82
N ARG A 67 10.13 3.87 15.94
CA ARG A 67 10.00 4.72 14.76
C ARG A 67 8.97 4.17 13.79
N TYR A 68 8.06 5.04 13.36
CA TYR A 68 7.01 4.73 12.41
C TYR A 68 6.94 5.79 11.32
N ILE A 69 6.80 5.34 10.07
CA ILE A 69 6.69 6.21 8.91
C ILE A 69 5.42 5.88 8.14
N CYS A 70 4.74 6.91 7.64
CA CYS A 70 3.74 6.79 6.61
C CYS A 70 3.90 7.91 5.58
N TYR A 71 3.28 7.77 4.42
CA TYR A 71 3.33 8.78 3.36
C TYR A 71 2.00 8.82 2.62
N ASP A 72 1.67 9.97 2.07
CA ASP A 72 0.56 10.12 1.14
C ASP A 72 1.08 9.92 -0.28
N PRO A 73 0.56 8.93 -1.04
CA PRO A 73 0.93 8.75 -2.44
C PRO A 73 0.47 9.94 -3.28
N GLU A 74 1.03 10.06 -4.47
CA GLU A 74 0.64 11.07 -5.44
C GLU A 74 -0.89 11.12 -5.62
N SER A 75 -1.44 12.32 -5.67
CA SER A 75 -2.87 12.60 -5.79
C SER A 75 -3.72 12.02 -4.65
N ARG A 76 -3.14 11.86 -3.46
CA ARG A 76 -3.81 11.43 -2.22
C ARG A 76 -3.42 12.34 -1.04
N GLY A 77 -4.13 12.20 0.06
CA GLY A 77 -3.88 12.97 1.26
C GLY A 77 -4.94 14.03 1.54
N GLU A 78 -4.56 15.07 2.29
CA GLU A 78 -5.48 16.11 2.76
C GLU A 78 -6.07 16.98 1.65
N SER A 79 -5.39 17.08 0.51
CA SER A 79 -5.88 17.81 -0.66
C SER A 79 -6.51 16.84 -1.65
N PRO A 80 -7.81 16.93 -1.95
CA PRO A 80 -8.41 16.11 -2.99
C PRO A 80 -7.69 16.40 -4.32
N PRO A 81 -7.40 15.36 -5.10
CA PRO A 81 -6.71 15.51 -6.36
C PRO A 81 -7.57 16.32 -7.34
N LYS A 82 -6.94 17.23 -8.07
CA LYS A 82 -7.58 17.87 -9.21
C LYS A 82 -7.61 16.91 -10.40
N LEU A 83 -8.61 17.04 -11.26
CA LEU A 83 -8.71 16.21 -12.49
C LEU A 83 -7.44 16.25 -13.33
N GLU A 84 -6.83 17.43 -13.43
CA GLU A 84 -5.57 17.67 -14.16
C GLU A 84 -4.41 16.86 -13.59
N ASP A 85 -4.35 16.72 -12.27
CA ASP A 85 -3.30 15.95 -11.59
C ASP A 85 -3.49 14.43 -11.79
N ILE A 86 -4.75 13.97 -11.88
CA ILE A 86 -5.06 12.55 -12.09
C ILE A 86 -4.82 12.13 -13.54
N SER A 87 -5.08 13.01 -14.51
CA SER A 87 -5.01 12.67 -15.94
C SER A 87 -3.62 12.19 -16.40
N THR A 88 -2.57 12.55 -15.68
CA THR A 88 -1.19 12.15 -15.93
C THR A 88 -0.69 11.02 -15.02
N LEU A 89 -1.54 10.57 -14.09
CA LEU A 89 -1.19 9.53 -13.13
C LEU A 89 -1.09 8.17 -13.82
N GLU A 90 0.00 7.46 -13.58
CA GLU A 90 0.19 6.07 -13.97
C GLU A 90 0.29 5.18 -12.73
N PHE A 91 -0.16 3.94 -12.83
CA PHE A 91 -0.11 3.03 -11.69
C PHE A 91 1.30 2.81 -11.13
N LYS A 92 2.32 2.80 -12.00
CA LYS A 92 3.73 2.70 -11.59
C LYS A 92 4.17 3.83 -10.66
N HIS A 93 3.56 5.01 -10.75
CA HIS A 93 3.89 6.16 -9.90
C HIS A 93 3.76 5.83 -8.41
N TRP A 94 2.76 5.05 -8.02
CA TRP A 94 2.61 4.66 -6.61
C TRP A 94 3.67 3.66 -6.12
N PHE A 95 4.30 2.91 -7.05
CA PHE A 95 5.48 2.12 -6.71
C PHE A 95 6.72 3.01 -6.54
N GLU A 96 6.89 4.02 -7.39
CA GLU A 96 7.94 5.03 -7.26
C GLU A 96 7.79 5.85 -5.97
N ASP A 97 6.55 6.15 -5.57
CA ASP A 97 6.23 6.82 -4.30
C ASP A 97 6.68 5.98 -3.10
N ALA A 98 6.35 4.70 -3.09
CA ALA A 98 6.77 3.77 -2.05
C ALA A 98 8.30 3.64 -2.00
N GLU A 99 8.94 3.50 -3.14
CA GLU A 99 10.41 3.46 -3.25
C GLU A 99 11.04 4.73 -2.68
N THR A 100 10.48 5.89 -3.01
CA THR A 100 10.92 7.19 -2.51
C THR A 100 10.78 7.26 -1.00
N ALA A 101 9.64 6.81 -0.44
CA ALA A 101 9.43 6.78 1.01
C ALA A 101 10.42 5.84 1.72
N ILE A 102 10.70 4.67 1.15
CA ILE A 102 11.67 3.70 1.67
C ILE A 102 13.09 4.33 1.71
N LYS A 103 13.52 4.96 0.62
CA LYS A 103 14.82 5.63 0.54
C LYS A 103 14.93 6.82 1.49
N ALA A 104 13.85 7.60 1.60
CA ALA A 104 13.78 8.76 2.50
C ALA A 104 13.81 8.38 3.98
N ALA A 105 13.41 7.17 4.33
CA ALA A 105 13.50 6.65 5.69
C ALA A 105 14.95 6.60 6.20
N LYS A 106 15.95 6.50 5.32
CA LYS A 106 17.38 6.43 5.68
C LYS A 106 17.62 5.42 6.82
N SER A 107 17.03 4.25 6.68
CA SER A 107 17.11 3.14 7.64
C SER A 107 17.77 1.94 6.97
N ASP A 108 18.58 1.21 7.70
CA ASP A 108 19.24 -0.01 7.22
C ASP A 108 18.34 -1.26 7.37
N SER A 109 17.20 -1.11 8.03
CA SER A 109 16.26 -2.18 8.30
C SER A 109 14.84 -1.62 8.31
N VAL A 110 14.01 -2.06 7.35
CA VAL A 110 12.63 -1.61 7.18
C VAL A 110 11.67 -2.79 7.23
N ILE A 111 10.60 -2.65 8.01
CA ILE A 111 9.43 -3.52 7.97
C ILE A 111 8.34 -2.76 7.20
N LEU A 112 7.84 -3.34 6.11
CA LEU A 112 6.71 -2.78 5.38
C LEU A 112 5.40 -3.33 5.93
N CYS A 113 4.47 -2.43 6.24
CA CYS A 113 3.09 -2.75 6.57
C CYS A 113 2.19 -2.29 5.43
N GLY A 114 1.81 -3.20 4.53
CA GLY A 114 1.04 -2.88 3.33
C GLY A 114 -0.42 -3.28 3.45
N SER A 115 -1.35 -2.35 3.20
CA SER A 115 -2.79 -2.62 3.24
C SER A 115 -3.40 -2.63 1.85
N SER A 116 -4.17 -3.68 1.50
CA SER A 116 -4.85 -3.81 0.21
C SER A 116 -3.86 -3.69 -0.96
N MET A 117 -4.00 -2.71 -1.84
CA MET A 117 -3.03 -2.38 -2.89
C MET A 117 -1.61 -2.15 -2.33
N GLY A 118 -1.50 -1.56 -1.13
CA GLY A 118 -0.22 -1.40 -0.45
C GLY A 118 0.49 -2.73 -0.18
N GLY A 119 -0.26 -3.83 -0.05
CA GLY A 119 0.28 -5.18 0.00
C GLY A 119 0.96 -5.58 -1.31
N TRP A 120 0.34 -5.28 -2.46
CA TRP A 120 0.95 -5.50 -3.77
C TRP A 120 2.26 -4.73 -3.94
N ILE A 121 2.23 -3.44 -3.61
CA ILE A 121 3.40 -2.57 -3.64
C ILE A 121 4.49 -3.11 -2.72
N SER A 122 4.15 -3.48 -1.48
CA SER A 122 5.11 -4.01 -0.49
C SER A 122 5.79 -5.30 -0.95
N LEU A 123 5.05 -6.22 -1.59
CA LEU A 123 5.61 -7.43 -2.19
C LEU A 123 6.65 -7.09 -3.28
N LYS A 124 6.34 -6.13 -4.16
CA LYS A 124 7.26 -5.69 -5.21
C LYS A 124 8.52 -5.07 -4.60
N MET A 125 8.36 -4.19 -3.61
CA MET A 125 9.49 -3.55 -2.92
C MET A 125 10.38 -4.56 -2.21
N ALA A 126 9.81 -5.55 -1.51
CA ALA A 126 10.60 -6.58 -0.83
C ALA A 126 11.38 -7.47 -1.81
N ASN A 127 10.79 -7.77 -2.97
CA ASN A 127 11.49 -8.51 -4.03
C ASN A 127 12.62 -7.70 -4.67
N MET A 128 12.49 -6.36 -4.75
CA MET A 128 13.50 -5.47 -5.33
C MET A 128 14.60 -5.08 -4.33
N TYR A 129 14.30 -5.02 -3.04
CA TYR A 129 15.19 -4.53 -1.97
C TYR A 129 15.35 -5.54 -0.84
N PRO A 130 15.80 -6.80 -1.11
CA PRO A 130 15.86 -7.86 -0.10
C PRO A 130 16.82 -7.55 1.05
N ASP A 131 17.86 -6.76 0.79
CA ASP A 131 18.84 -6.38 1.83
C ASP A 131 18.32 -5.30 2.78
N LEU A 132 17.33 -4.51 2.37
CA LEU A 132 16.76 -3.41 3.13
C LEU A 132 15.46 -3.82 3.83
N ILE A 133 14.61 -4.58 3.13
CA ILE A 133 13.31 -5.00 3.68
C ILE A 133 13.49 -6.27 4.49
N LYS A 134 13.31 -6.13 5.80
CA LYS A 134 13.56 -7.20 6.78
C LYS A 134 12.30 -7.89 7.28
N GLY A 135 11.13 -7.42 6.87
CA GLY A 135 9.85 -8.05 7.20
C GLY A 135 8.67 -7.42 6.48
N LEU A 136 7.61 -8.20 6.31
CA LEU A 136 6.35 -7.77 5.72
C LEU A 136 5.16 -8.11 6.63
N VAL A 137 4.26 -7.15 6.82
CA VAL A 137 2.90 -7.39 7.29
C VAL A 137 1.94 -6.94 6.20
N LEU A 138 1.19 -7.86 5.63
CA LEU A 138 0.27 -7.63 4.52
C LEU A 138 -1.17 -7.76 5.03
N ILE A 139 -1.95 -6.69 4.91
CA ILE A 139 -3.33 -6.62 5.40
C ILE A 139 -4.27 -6.68 4.20
N ALA A 140 -5.05 -7.76 4.08
CA ALA A 140 -5.98 -7.98 2.97
C ALA A 140 -5.36 -7.65 1.59
N PRO A 141 -4.18 -8.23 1.25
CA PRO A 141 -3.42 -7.82 0.08
C PRO A 141 -4.23 -7.99 -1.20
N ALA A 142 -4.40 -6.89 -1.95
CA ALA A 142 -5.08 -6.85 -3.25
C ALA A 142 -4.03 -6.78 -4.36
N VAL A 143 -3.82 -7.88 -5.05
CA VAL A 143 -2.89 -7.97 -6.17
C VAL A 143 -3.64 -8.14 -7.49
N ASN A 144 -3.14 -7.57 -8.59
CA ASN A 144 -3.69 -7.71 -9.95
C ASN A 144 -5.18 -7.33 -10.07
N PHE A 145 -5.67 -6.41 -9.24
CA PHE A 145 -7.11 -6.15 -9.17
C PHE A 145 -7.59 -5.04 -10.13
N LEU A 146 -6.69 -4.16 -10.57
CA LEU A 146 -7.08 -2.90 -11.20
C LEU A 146 -7.81 -3.09 -12.52
N ARG A 147 -7.31 -3.94 -13.41
CA ARG A 147 -7.95 -4.18 -14.72
C ARG A 147 -9.34 -4.77 -14.56
N LYS A 148 -9.49 -5.77 -13.68
CA LYS A 148 -10.80 -6.37 -13.40
C LYS A 148 -11.75 -5.39 -12.74
N LYS A 149 -11.27 -4.58 -11.78
CA LYS A 149 -12.09 -3.56 -11.13
C LYS A 149 -12.55 -2.51 -12.14
N TYR A 150 -11.67 -2.04 -13.00
CA TYR A 150 -11.99 -1.11 -14.07
C TYR A 150 -13.04 -1.71 -15.02
N GLN A 151 -12.82 -2.91 -15.53
CA GLN A 151 -13.74 -3.56 -16.47
C GLN A 151 -15.13 -3.76 -15.86
N THR A 152 -15.19 -4.25 -14.61
CA THR A 152 -16.49 -4.44 -13.92
C THR A 152 -17.25 -3.12 -13.77
N TRP A 153 -16.56 -2.03 -13.47
CA TRP A 153 -17.16 -0.71 -13.37
C TRP A 153 -17.57 -0.18 -14.76
N TYR A 154 -16.69 -0.31 -15.75
CA TYR A 154 -16.95 0.15 -17.12
C TYR A 154 -18.17 -0.52 -17.74
N ASP A 155 -18.33 -1.83 -17.57
CA ASP A 155 -19.46 -2.60 -18.10
C ASP A 155 -20.82 -2.17 -17.52
N GLN A 156 -20.81 -1.55 -16.33
CA GLN A 156 -22.00 -1.03 -15.65
C GLN A 156 -22.21 0.48 -15.85
N ALA A 157 -21.25 1.16 -16.44
CA ALA A 157 -21.31 2.60 -16.65
C ALA A 157 -22.29 2.94 -17.77
N ALA A 158 -22.90 4.14 -17.69
CA ALA A 158 -23.74 4.67 -18.76
C ALA A 158 -22.95 4.83 -20.07
N PRO A 159 -23.61 4.70 -21.25
CA PRO A 159 -22.92 4.78 -22.54
C PRO A 159 -22.11 6.06 -22.75
N GLU A 160 -22.56 7.17 -22.18
CA GLU A 160 -21.85 8.45 -22.22
C GLU A 160 -20.54 8.42 -21.47
N ILE A 161 -20.54 7.75 -20.30
CA ILE A 161 -19.35 7.56 -19.47
C ILE A 161 -18.38 6.58 -20.13
N GLN A 162 -18.88 5.49 -20.72
CA GLN A 162 -18.06 4.57 -21.50
C GLN A 162 -17.34 5.28 -22.64
N LYS A 163 -18.05 6.13 -23.38
CA LYS A 163 -17.46 6.93 -24.45
C LYS A 163 -16.39 7.89 -23.91
N GLU A 164 -16.64 8.56 -22.78
CA GLU A 164 -15.65 9.44 -22.17
C GLU A 164 -14.37 8.69 -21.77
N GLN A 165 -14.51 7.45 -21.25
CA GLN A 165 -13.36 6.60 -20.95
C GLN A 165 -12.60 6.17 -22.20
N ASP A 166 -13.31 5.87 -23.30
CA ASP A 166 -12.69 5.53 -24.58
C ASP A 166 -11.96 6.72 -25.20
N ASP A 167 -12.45 7.94 -24.94
CA ASP A 167 -11.80 9.20 -25.29
C ASP A 167 -10.63 9.58 -24.34
N GLY A 168 -10.30 8.72 -23.37
CA GLY A 168 -9.17 8.91 -22.43
C GLY A 168 -9.46 9.85 -21.26
N LYS A 169 -10.74 10.16 -20.99
CA LYS A 169 -11.09 11.02 -19.85
C LYS A 169 -11.06 10.28 -18.52
N VAL A 170 -10.92 11.04 -17.43
CA VAL A 170 -10.98 10.55 -16.05
C VAL A 170 -12.39 10.70 -15.51
N THR A 171 -12.93 9.66 -14.91
CA THR A 171 -14.18 9.72 -14.14
C THR A 171 -13.90 9.61 -12.66
N ILE A 172 -14.36 10.60 -11.89
CA ILE A 172 -14.28 10.60 -10.43
C ILE A 172 -15.60 10.09 -9.86
N VAL A 173 -15.51 9.15 -8.93
CA VAL A 173 -16.66 8.48 -8.32
C VAL A 173 -16.55 8.58 -6.80
N ASP A 174 -17.63 9.01 -6.14
CA ASP A 174 -17.75 8.87 -4.69
C ASP A 174 -18.04 7.39 -4.38
N SER A 175 -17.14 6.78 -3.64
CA SER A 175 -17.22 5.37 -3.21
C SER A 175 -17.57 5.24 -1.72
N GLY A 176 -18.26 6.22 -1.16
CA GLY A 176 -18.74 6.21 0.21
C GLY A 176 -17.58 6.02 1.22
N PRO A 177 -17.55 4.90 1.99
CA PRO A 177 -16.52 4.68 3.01
C PRO A 177 -15.08 4.63 2.48
N PHE A 178 -14.91 4.40 1.18
CA PHE A 178 -13.60 4.38 0.53
C PHE A 178 -13.17 5.77 0.01
N GLY A 179 -14.01 6.79 0.23
CA GLY A 179 -13.76 8.14 -0.26
C GLY A 179 -13.90 8.26 -1.77
N THR A 180 -13.21 9.24 -2.34
CA THR A 180 -13.23 9.50 -3.78
C THR A 180 -12.29 8.57 -4.51
N LEU A 181 -12.82 7.79 -5.44
CA LEU A 181 -12.05 6.98 -6.38
C LEU A 181 -12.07 7.62 -7.77
N PHE A 182 -11.13 7.22 -8.59
CA PHE A 182 -11.14 7.58 -10.01
C PHE A 182 -11.04 6.32 -10.88
N PHE A 183 -11.59 6.43 -12.09
CA PHE A 183 -11.43 5.45 -13.13
C PHE A 183 -10.84 6.13 -14.37
N MET A 184 -9.83 5.47 -14.94
CA MET A 184 -9.13 5.90 -16.14
C MET A 184 -8.63 4.65 -16.87
N LYS A 185 -9.01 4.51 -18.13
CA LYS A 185 -8.72 3.34 -18.96
C LYS A 185 -7.22 3.02 -19.02
N GLU A 186 -6.41 4.02 -19.34
CA GLU A 186 -4.96 3.86 -19.46
C GLU A 186 -4.29 3.48 -18.14
N PHE A 187 -4.73 4.07 -17.02
CA PHE A 187 -4.21 3.73 -15.70
C PHE A 187 -4.44 2.25 -15.35
N ALA A 188 -5.64 1.75 -15.64
CA ALA A 188 -5.97 0.35 -15.42
C ALA A 188 -5.21 -0.58 -16.38
N ALA A 189 -5.12 -0.23 -17.67
CA ALA A 189 -4.43 -1.03 -18.68
C ALA A 189 -2.93 -1.17 -18.37
N LYS A 190 -2.25 -0.07 -18.07
CA LYS A 190 -0.82 -0.06 -17.76
C LYS A 190 -0.46 -0.80 -16.46
N SER A 191 -1.43 -1.12 -15.60
CA SER A 191 -1.17 -1.92 -14.41
C SER A 191 -0.72 -3.35 -14.74
N GLU A 192 -1.00 -3.83 -15.96
CA GLU A 192 -0.58 -5.17 -16.44
C GLU A 192 0.94 -5.39 -16.33
N GLU A 193 1.74 -4.38 -16.58
CA GLU A 193 3.20 -4.43 -16.50
C GLU A 193 3.72 -4.75 -15.08
N LEU A 194 2.89 -4.54 -14.08
CA LEU A 194 3.22 -4.72 -12.67
C LEU A 194 2.55 -5.95 -12.06
N GLU A 195 1.70 -6.65 -12.81
CA GLU A 195 0.98 -7.83 -12.34
C GLU A 195 1.91 -9.01 -12.06
N PHE A 196 1.50 -9.84 -11.12
CA PHE A 196 2.17 -11.11 -10.80
C PHE A 196 1.47 -12.27 -11.52
N ASP A 197 2.23 -13.28 -11.89
CA ASP A 197 1.65 -14.55 -12.34
C ASP A 197 1.23 -15.38 -11.12
N LEU A 198 -0.03 -15.24 -10.71
CA LEU A 198 -0.59 -15.93 -9.53
C LEU A 198 -0.68 -17.46 -9.71
N SER A 199 -0.44 -17.99 -10.90
CA SER A 199 -0.46 -19.42 -11.16
C SER A 199 0.86 -20.12 -10.84
N LYS A 200 1.93 -19.35 -10.60
CA LYS A 200 3.28 -19.88 -10.39
C LYS A 200 3.73 -19.70 -8.95
N PRO A 201 4.00 -20.78 -8.21
CA PRO A 201 4.54 -20.69 -6.86
C PRO A 201 6.01 -20.23 -6.88
N ASN A 202 6.46 -19.68 -5.76
CA ASN A 202 7.86 -19.28 -5.50
C ASN A 202 8.46 -18.30 -6.53
N THR A 203 7.63 -17.46 -7.14
CA THR A 203 8.09 -16.47 -8.14
C THR A 203 8.64 -15.20 -7.51
N LEU A 204 8.22 -14.86 -6.29
CA LEU A 204 8.72 -13.72 -5.55
C LEU A 204 9.89 -14.12 -4.65
N GLN A 205 11.07 -13.63 -4.96
CA GLN A 205 12.32 -13.93 -4.21
C GLN A 205 12.40 -13.11 -2.92
N ILE A 206 11.38 -13.26 -2.06
CA ILE A 206 11.31 -12.61 -0.76
C ILE A 206 11.97 -13.51 0.27
N GLN A 207 12.95 -13.00 1.00
CA GLN A 207 13.75 -13.75 1.95
C GLN A 207 13.39 -13.44 3.42
N CYS A 208 12.75 -12.30 3.65
CA CYS A 208 12.35 -11.88 5.00
C CYS A 208 11.08 -12.62 5.47
N PRO A 209 10.81 -12.65 6.79
CA PRO A 209 9.55 -13.15 7.33
C PRO A 209 8.36 -12.33 6.83
N VAL A 210 7.23 -13.02 6.56
CA VAL A 210 6.00 -12.42 6.05
C VAL A 210 4.81 -12.85 6.90
N LYS A 211 4.01 -11.88 7.33
CA LYS A 211 2.71 -12.08 7.97
C LYS A 211 1.62 -11.58 7.03
N ILE A 212 0.68 -12.43 6.67
CA ILE A 212 -0.49 -12.06 5.86
C ILE A 212 -1.72 -12.15 6.76
N ILE A 213 -2.47 -11.07 6.88
CA ILE A 213 -3.68 -10.98 7.72
C ILE A 213 -4.85 -10.66 6.80
N HIS A 214 -5.93 -11.45 6.87
CA HIS A 214 -7.11 -11.22 6.04
C HIS A 214 -8.41 -11.49 6.78
N GLY A 215 -9.37 -10.59 6.63
CA GLY A 215 -10.73 -10.78 7.15
C GLY A 215 -11.54 -11.73 6.27
N VAL A 216 -12.21 -12.71 6.89
CA VAL A 216 -13.03 -13.68 6.13
C VAL A 216 -14.31 -13.04 5.56
N GLN A 217 -14.75 -11.92 6.15
CA GLN A 217 -15.91 -11.13 5.69
C GLN A 217 -15.52 -10.01 4.72
N ASP A 218 -14.32 -10.08 4.13
CA ASP A 218 -13.88 -9.15 3.10
C ASP A 218 -14.75 -9.31 1.83
N ASP A 219 -15.54 -8.29 1.52
CA ASP A 219 -16.42 -8.20 0.35
C ASP A 219 -15.73 -7.53 -0.86
N THR A 220 -14.54 -6.99 -0.67
CA THR A 220 -13.77 -6.25 -1.67
C THR A 220 -12.71 -7.13 -2.33
N VAL A 221 -11.97 -7.88 -1.52
CA VAL A 221 -10.91 -8.81 -1.97
C VAL A 221 -11.20 -10.20 -1.41
N PRO A 222 -11.39 -11.22 -2.24
CA PRO A 222 -11.61 -12.57 -1.75
C PRO A 222 -10.45 -13.02 -0.85
N TYR A 223 -10.74 -13.36 0.42
CA TYR A 223 -9.71 -13.74 1.38
C TYR A 223 -8.82 -14.91 0.91
N LYS A 224 -9.36 -15.77 0.03
CA LYS A 224 -8.62 -16.87 -0.60
C LYS A 224 -7.46 -16.39 -1.50
N GLN A 225 -7.48 -15.15 -1.96
CA GLN A 225 -6.35 -14.58 -2.72
C GLN A 225 -5.07 -14.53 -1.87
N SER A 226 -5.19 -14.39 -0.55
CA SER A 226 -4.05 -14.40 0.35
C SER A 226 -3.29 -15.74 0.36
N LEU A 227 -3.97 -16.86 0.09
CA LEU A 227 -3.30 -18.14 -0.09
C LEU A 227 -2.45 -18.15 -1.37
N GLN A 228 -2.97 -17.62 -2.48
CA GLN A 228 -2.20 -17.48 -3.72
C GLN A 228 -0.99 -16.57 -3.53
N VAL A 229 -1.16 -15.46 -2.78
CA VAL A 229 -0.04 -14.57 -2.43
C VAL A 229 1.02 -15.31 -1.61
N MET A 230 0.61 -16.10 -0.61
CA MET A 230 1.51 -16.93 0.19
C MET A 230 2.30 -17.92 -0.68
N GLU A 231 1.63 -18.60 -1.62
CA GLU A 231 2.25 -19.59 -2.52
C GLU A 231 3.29 -18.99 -3.47
N MET A 232 3.15 -17.71 -3.83
CA MET A 232 4.12 -17.01 -4.69
C MET A 232 5.44 -16.67 -3.97
N ILE A 233 5.42 -16.58 -2.65
CA ILE A 233 6.58 -16.14 -1.85
C ILE A 233 7.54 -17.31 -1.66
N SER A 234 8.83 -17.10 -1.94
CA SER A 234 9.84 -18.16 -1.92
C SER A 234 10.31 -18.57 -0.52
N THR A 235 10.27 -17.65 0.46
CA THR A 235 10.64 -18.01 1.82
C THR A 235 9.61 -18.95 2.46
N SER A 236 10.07 -19.90 3.26
CA SER A 236 9.18 -20.74 4.09
C SER A 236 8.66 -20.03 5.35
N ASN A 237 9.18 -18.85 5.67
CA ASN A 237 8.77 -18.08 6.85
C ASN A 237 7.61 -17.15 6.52
N VAL A 238 6.46 -17.74 6.12
CA VAL A 238 5.22 -17.04 5.82
C VAL A 238 4.11 -17.57 6.71
N GLU A 239 3.43 -16.69 7.41
CA GLU A 239 2.25 -17.02 8.22
C GLU A 239 1.01 -16.32 7.63
N LEU A 240 -0.06 -17.09 7.44
CA LEU A 240 -1.36 -16.59 6.96
C LEU A 240 -2.38 -16.69 8.10
N ILE A 241 -2.94 -15.54 8.47
CA ILE A 241 -3.89 -15.40 9.58
C ILE A 241 -5.24 -14.94 9.05
N TYR A 242 -6.26 -15.75 9.22
CA TYR A 242 -7.63 -15.39 8.89
C TYR A 242 -8.40 -14.97 10.14
N GLN A 243 -8.94 -13.75 10.12
CA GLN A 243 -9.87 -13.29 11.15
C GLN A 243 -11.31 -13.48 10.68
N LYS A 244 -12.07 -14.37 11.34
CA LYS A 244 -13.41 -14.76 10.89
C LYS A 244 -14.40 -13.58 10.83
N SER A 245 -14.31 -12.64 11.76
CA SER A 245 -15.13 -11.42 11.86
C SER A 245 -14.57 -10.22 11.12
N GLY A 246 -13.37 -10.31 10.55
CA GLY A 246 -12.68 -9.20 9.89
C GLY A 246 -13.27 -8.89 8.52
N ASP A 247 -13.38 -7.60 8.23
CA ASP A 247 -13.71 -7.02 6.93
C ASP A 247 -12.44 -6.67 6.11
N HIS A 248 -12.63 -6.06 4.93
CA HIS A 248 -11.51 -5.56 4.11
C HIS A 248 -10.63 -4.55 4.82
N ARG A 249 -11.23 -3.69 5.62
CA ARG A 249 -10.54 -2.55 6.22
C ARG A 249 -9.73 -2.94 7.45
N MET A 250 -10.14 -3.97 8.19
CA MET A 250 -9.49 -4.40 9.43
C MET A 250 -9.23 -3.23 10.39
N GLN A 251 -10.22 -2.31 10.52
CA GLN A 251 -10.07 -1.05 11.28
C GLN A 251 -10.81 -1.05 12.62
N ASN A 252 -11.54 -2.11 12.92
CA ASN A 252 -12.11 -2.29 14.25
C ASN A 252 -11.00 -2.61 15.27
N THR A 253 -11.30 -2.50 16.55
CA THR A 253 -10.35 -2.72 17.65
C THR A 253 -9.63 -4.06 17.52
N GLU A 254 -10.38 -5.14 17.29
CA GLU A 254 -9.81 -6.50 17.17
C GLU A 254 -8.86 -6.62 15.98
N GLY A 255 -9.18 -5.99 14.85
CA GLY A 255 -8.34 -5.97 13.67
C GLY A 255 -7.05 -5.19 13.90
N ILE A 256 -7.14 -4.00 14.50
CA ILE A 256 -5.97 -3.18 14.84
C ILE A 256 -5.08 -3.89 15.86
N ASP A 257 -5.66 -4.49 16.91
CA ASP A 257 -4.90 -5.24 17.94
C ASP A 257 -4.16 -6.44 17.32
N LEU A 258 -4.84 -7.16 16.41
CA LEU A 258 -4.21 -8.25 15.68
C LEU A 258 -3.01 -7.76 14.86
N ILE A 259 -3.20 -6.71 14.05
CA ILE A 259 -2.15 -6.20 13.17
C ILE A 259 -0.97 -5.66 13.98
N THR A 260 -1.21 -4.90 15.03
CA THR A 260 -0.13 -4.33 15.86
C THR A 260 0.62 -5.40 16.63
N ARG A 261 -0.05 -6.46 17.10
CA ARG A 261 0.60 -7.61 17.71
C ARG A 261 1.54 -8.31 16.73
N GLU A 262 1.10 -8.56 15.50
CA GLU A 262 1.93 -9.21 14.48
C GLU A 262 3.10 -8.34 14.04
N LEU A 263 2.93 -7.01 14.02
CA LEU A 263 4.02 -6.06 13.79
C LEU A 263 5.05 -6.09 14.94
N ASP A 264 4.59 -6.10 16.18
CA ASP A 264 5.48 -6.20 17.35
C ASP A 264 6.29 -7.49 17.37
N ASP A 265 5.62 -8.62 17.06
CA ASP A 265 6.27 -9.93 16.96
C ASP A 265 7.35 -9.92 15.87
N LEU A 266 7.04 -9.33 14.72
CA LEU A 266 7.98 -9.21 13.61
C LEU A 266 9.17 -8.28 13.96
N ILE A 267 8.91 -7.14 14.60
CA ILE A 267 9.95 -6.23 15.09
C ILE A 267 10.90 -6.95 16.04
N ALA A 268 10.38 -7.81 16.91
CA ALA A 268 11.20 -8.56 17.86
C ALA A 268 12.09 -9.62 17.18
N LYS A 269 11.64 -10.20 16.06
CA LYS A 269 12.36 -11.24 15.29
C LYS A 269 13.45 -10.67 14.36
N VAL A 270 13.31 -9.41 13.94
CA VAL A 270 14.17 -8.77 12.92
C VAL A 270 15.36 -7.99 13.53
N LYS A 271 15.55 -8.06 14.82
CA LYS A 271 16.65 -7.37 15.54
C LYS A 271 18.04 -7.90 15.18
#